data_aeee799c0066d34dd18e26205fcfaa30
#
_entry.id   aeee799c0066d34dd18e26205fcfaa30
#
_cell.length_a   1.000
_cell.length_b   1.000
_cell.length_c   1.000
_cell.angle_alpha   90.00
_cell.angle_beta   90.00
_cell.angle_gamma   90.00
#
_symmetry.space_group_name_H-M   'P 1'
#
loop_
_entity.id
_entity.type
_entity.pdbx_description
1 polymer ?
#
loop_
_entity_poly.entity_id
_entity_poly.type
_entity_poly.pdbx_seq_one_letter_code
_entity_poly.pdbx_strand_id
1 'polypeptide(L)'
;MNKKTIITMMLALVMVTGQAQKIKMNEPSFSDYLPLLNAKGYMAYSFNTSKLKDVEDEPVVMEYVKGEEPRNVLSFNVTMSLSKKLIIGFRPSDNDSTAYYLFHFSENRGFGSRLDLKPIFAPENPENKWYIYETRPFELTAPVEKGKIIPLVLYGSYWYEPQAGGCRFCGDNEIKPDLSSDIMKYIPHYFVLGIKIK
;
A
#
# COMPACT_ATOMS: atom_id res chain seq x y z
N MET A 1 68.04 0.67 11.10
CA MET A 1 66.84 -0.14 11.39
C MET A 1 67.21 -1.60 11.42
N ASN A 2 67.04 -2.28 12.53
CA ASN A 2 67.59 -3.62 12.79
C ASN A 2 66.79 -4.69 12.01
N LYS A 3 67.45 -5.67 11.38
CA LYS A 3 66.81 -6.73 10.57
C LYS A 3 65.64 -7.44 11.31
N LYS A 4 65.77 -7.58 12.63
CA LYS A 4 64.69 -8.14 13.49
C LYS A 4 63.42 -7.29 13.50
N THR A 5 63.56 -5.95 13.47
CA THR A 5 62.39 -5.03 13.47
C THR A 5 61.63 -5.08 12.14
N ILE A 6 62.33 -5.27 11.01
CA ILE A 6 61.70 -5.40 9.69
C ILE A 6 60.91 -6.71 9.58
N ILE A 7 61.48 -7.79 10.09
CA ILE A 7 60.81 -9.12 10.08
C ILE A 7 59.52 -9.12 10.96
N THR A 8 59.62 -8.48 12.14
CA THR A 8 58.44 -8.35 13.03
C THR A 8 57.34 -7.49 12.43
N MET A 9 57.72 -6.41 11.70
CA MET A 9 56.76 -5.54 11.00
C MET A 9 56.10 -6.26 9.80
N MET A 10 56.89 -7.07 9.04
CA MET A 10 56.31 -7.89 7.97
C MET A 10 55.38 -8.99 8.48
N LEU A 11 55.73 -9.65 9.60
CA LEU A 11 54.78 -10.63 10.21
C LEU A 11 53.50 -9.97 10.74
N ALA A 12 53.58 -8.76 11.28
CA ALA A 12 52.39 -8.04 11.74
C ALA A 12 51.48 -7.60 10.56
N LEU A 13 52.05 -7.26 9.39
CA LEU A 13 51.26 -6.93 8.19
C LEU A 13 50.54 -8.15 7.59
N VAL A 14 51.10 -9.34 7.72
CA VAL A 14 50.46 -10.59 7.19
C VAL A 14 49.30 -11.05 8.04
N MET A 15 49.22 -10.64 9.31
CA MET A 15 48.10 -11.03 10.19
C MET A 15 46.84 -10.16 10.02
N VAL A 16 46.89 -9.07 9.24
CA VAL A 16 45.74 -8.19 9.01
C VAL A 16 44.92 -8.59 7.76
N THR A 17 45.46 -9.49 6.93
CA THR A 17 44.77 -9.92 5.70
C THR A 17 44.19 -11.32 5.84
N GLY A 18 43.03 -11.45 6.47
CA GLY A 18 42.43 -12.79 6.43
C GLY A 18 41.21 -13.07 7.27
N GLN A 19 40.43 -12.07 7.63
CA GLN A 19 39.03 -12.36 7.98
C GLN A 19 38.20 -12.31 6.70
N ALA A 20 38.32 -13.36 5.88
CA ALA A 20 37.33 -13.61 4.85
C ALA A 20 36.00 -13.79 5.56
N GLN A 21 35.16 -12.76 5.51
CA GLN A 21 33.78 -12.86 6.00
C GLN A 21 33.09 -14.00 5.24
N LYS A 22 32.84 -15.09 5.95
CA LYS A 22 32.11 -16.21 5.36
C LYS A 22 30.64 -15.82 5.32
N ILE A 23 30.08 -15.69 4.12
CA ILE A 23 28.66 -15.57 3.93
C ILE A 23 28.03 -16.89 4.36
N LYS A 24 27.06 -16.82 5.31
CA LYS A 24 26.30 -17.97 5.75
C LYS A 24 24.87 -17.85 5.23
N MET A 25 24.32 -18.94 4.76
CA MET A 25 22.89 -19.04 4.45
C MET A 25 22.11 -19.16 5.76
N ASN A 26 21.10 -18.34 5.91
CA ASN A 26 20.10 -18.46 7.00
C ASN A 26 18.81 -19.04 6.45
N GLU A 27 18.01 -19.65 7.31
CA GLU A 27 16.63 -20.00 6.96
C GLU A 27 15.81 -18.73 6.78
N PRO A 28 15.00 -18.61 5.70
CA PRO A 28 14.17 -17.44 5.47
C PRO A 28 13.10 -17.30 6.57
N SER A 29 12.93 -16.11 7.07
CA SER A 29 11.83 -15.72 7.95
C SER A 29 10.64 -15.18 7.16
N PHE A 30 9.48 -14.99 7.78
CA PHE A 30 8.32 -14.37 7.10
C PHE A 30 8.65 -12.98 6.52
N SER A 31 9.46 -12.18 7.20
CA SER A 31 9.86 -10.85 6.72
C SER A 31 10.66 -10.89 5.42
N ASP A 32 11.34 -11.99 5.13
CA ASP A 32 12.13 -12.14 3.91
C ASP A 32 11.24 -12.38 2.67
N TYR A 33 9.99 -12.82 2.87
CA TYR A 33 9.00 -12.97 1.80
C TYR A 33 8.26 -11.67 1.47
N LEU A 34 8.22 -10.68 2.37
CA LEU A 34 7.49 -9.44 2.15
C LEU A 34 7.91 -8.69 0.87
N PRO A 35 9.22 -8.53 0.55
CA PRO A 35 9.63 -7.91 -0.70
C PRO A 35 9.14 -8.66 -1.95
N LEU A 36 9.06 -9.99 -1.88
CA LEU A 36 8.56 -10.81 -2.99
C LEU A 36 7.06 -10.64 -3.18
N LEU A 37 6.30 -10.58 -2.08
CA LEU A 37 4.86 -10.32 -2.12
C LEU A 37 4.59 -8.92 -2.66
N ASN A 38 5.32 -7.90 -2.20
CA ASN A 38 5.22 -6.53 -2.70
C ASN A 38 5.56 -6.44 -4.19
N ALA A 39 6.62 -7.12 -4.64
CA ALA A 39 6.99 -7.17 -6.04
C ALA A 39 5.92 -7.86 -6.93
N LYS A 40 5.05 -8.67 -6.32
CA LYS A 40 3.86 -9.26 -6.96
C LYS A 40 2.60 -8.42 -6.79
N GLY A 41 2.70 -7.19 -6.27
CA GLY A 41 1.58 -6.27 -6.08
C GLY A 41 0.67 -6.59 -4.89
N TYR A 42 1.08 -7.49 -3.98
CA TYR A 42 0.37 -7.70 -2.72
C TYR A 42 0.71 -6.57 -1.76
N MET A 43 -0.30 -5.92 -1.22
CA MET A 43 -0.16 -4.84 -0.24
C MET A 43 -1.10 -5.08 0.93
N ALA A 44 -0.68 -4.69 2.14
CA ALA A 44 -1.53 -4.81 3.32
C ALA A 44 -1.27 -3.65 4.29
N TYR A 45 -2.35 -3.13 4.84
CA TYR A 45 -2.37 -2.09 5.87
C TYR A 45 -3.03 -2.64 7.13
N SER A 46 -2.42 -2.38 8.26
CA SER A 46 -2.90 -2.86 9.56
C SER A 46 -3.19 -1.68 10.48
N PHE A 47 -4.43 -1.62 10.95
CA PHE A 47 -4.94 -0.55 11.81
C PHE A 47 -5.23 -1.09 13.20
N ASN A 48 -4.81 -0.36 14.24
CA ASN A 48 -5.18 -0.68 15.61
C ASN A 48 -6.58 -0.14 15.90
N THR A 49 -7.53 -1.05 16.05
CA THR A 49 -8.95 -0.74 16.31
C THR A 49 -9.38 -1.09 17.74
N SER A 50 -8.44 -1.29 18.66
CA SER A 50 -8.75 -1.69 20.05
C SER A 50 -9.66 -0.71 20.80
N LYS A 51 -9.61 0.58 20.45
CA LYS A 51 -10.51 1.61 21.01
C LYS A 51 -11.92 1.59 20.40
N LEU A 52 -12.11 0.89 19.30
CA LEU A 52 -13.38 0.72 18.59
C LEU A 52 -13.94 -0.70 18.79
N LYS A 53 -13.36 -1.47 19.70
CA LYS A 53 -13.83 -2.81 20.03
C LYS A 53 -15.28 -2.77 20.48
N ASP A 54 -16.07 -3.71 19.99
CA ASP A 54 -17.50 -3.86 20.28
C ASP A 54 -18.40 -2.71 19.73
N VAL A 55 -17.85 -1.82 18.91
CA VAL A 55 -18.61 -0.84 18.14
C VAL A 55 -19.04 -1.47 16.82
N GLU A 56 -20.30 -1.30 16.45
CA GLU A 56 -20.79 -1.69 15.12
C GLU A 56 -20.28 -0.70 14.07
N ASP A 57 -19.72 -1.23 13.00
CA ASP A 57 -19.25 -0.45 11.87
C ASP A 57 -19.61 -1.11 10.54
N GLU A 58 -19.58 -0.30 9.51
CA GLU A 58 -19.76 -0.73 8.13
C GLU A 58 -18.47 -0.50 7.35
N PRO A 59 -17.98 -1.48 6.59
CA PRO A 59 -16.95 -1.23 5.61
C PRO A 59 -17.51 -0.33 4.50
N VAL A 60 -16.64 0.52 3.97
CA VAL A 60 -16.99 1.44 2.90
C VAL A 60 -15.94 1.33 1.81
N VAL A 61 -16.38 1.22 0.56
CA VAL A 61 -15.51 1.31 -0.62
C VAL A 61 -16.14 2.30 -1.59
N MET A 62 -15.63 3.52 -1.59
CA MET A 62 -16.07 4.59 -2.47
C MET A 62 -15.20 4.64 -3.71
N GLU A 63 -15.80 4.65 -4.88
CA GLU A 63 -15.14 4.89 -6.16
C GLU A 63 -15.31 6.35 -6.57
N TYR A 64 -14.23 6.92 -7.04
CA TYR A 64 -14.14 8.29 -7.55
C TYR A 64 -13.57 8.25 -8.96
N VAL A 65 -14.30 8.77 -9.90
CA VAL A 65 -13.87 9.00 -11.29
C VAL A 65 -13.89 10.49 -11.55
N LYS A 66 -12.83 11.04 -12.11
CA LYS A 66 -12.73 12.48 -12.36
C LYS A 66 -13.88 12.94 -13.26
N GLY A 67 -14.69 13.88 -12.74
CA GLY A 67 -15.85 14.42 -13.44
C GLY A 67 -17.16 13.65 -13.23
N GLU A 68 -17.15 12.61 -12.39
CA GLU A 68 -18.34 11.83 -12.01
C GLU A 68 -18.64 12.00 -10.51
N GLU A 69 -19.89 11.75 -10.11
CA GLU A 69 -20.25 11.70 -8.69
C GLU A 69 -19.68 10.43 -8.04
N PRO A 70 -19.16 10.53 -6.80
CA PRO A 70 -18.67 9.37 -6.07
C PRO A 70 -19.76 8.33 -5.84
N ARG A 71 -19.41 7.05 -5.94
CA ARG A 71 -20.33 5.96 -5.68
C ARG A 71 -19.78 4.91 -4.71
N ASN A 72 -20.64 4.37 -3.87
CA ASN A 72 -20.27 3.19 -3.07
C ASN A 72 -20.33 1.95 -3.97
N VAL A 73 -19.23 1.20 -4.05
CA VAL A 73 -19.14 -0.02 -4.87
C VAL A 73 -19.50 -1.28 -4.10
N LEU A 74 -19.75 -1.18 -2.78
CA LEU A 74 -20.29 -2.30 -2.03
C LEU A 74 -21.77 -2.48 -2.36
N SER A 75 -22.11 -3.64 -2.92
CA SER A 75 -23.49 -3.98 -3.32
C SER A 75 -24.35 -4.49 -2.16
N PHE A 76 -23.81 -4.59 -0.96
CA PHE A 76 -24.48 -5.14 0.21
C PHE A 76 -24.02 -4.43 1.49
N ASN A 77 -24.95 -4.33 2.44
CA ASN A 77 -24.64 -3.78 3.75
C ASN A 77 -24.02 -4.88 4.63
N VAL A 78 -22.75 -4.74 4.98
CA VAL A 78 -22.09 -5.59 5.96
C VAL A 78 -21.95 -4.82 7.25
N THR A 79 -22.48 -5.35 8.34
CA THR A 79 -22.12 -4.86 9.67
C THR A 79 -20.96 -5.70 10.18
N MET A 80 -19.90 -5.05 10.60
CA MET A 80 -18.76 -5.68 11.23
C MET A 80 -18.77 -5.36 12.72
N SER A 81 -18.15 -6.23 13.52
CA SER A 81 -17.70 -5.91 14.87
C SER A 81 -16.19 -5.94 14.83
N LEU A 82 -15.57 -4.79 14.95
CA LEU A 82 -14.12 -4.69 14.92
C LEU A 82 -13.50 -5.43 16.11
N SER A 83 -12.47 -6.18 15.84
CA SER A 83 -11.56 -6.71 16.84
C SER A 83 -10.51 -5.65 17.22
N LYS A 84 -9.42 -6.06 17.84
CA LYS A 84 -8.30 -5.15 18.15
C LYS A 84 -7.53 -4.68 16.90
N LYS A 85 -7.76 -5.32 15.76
CA LYS A 85 -7.00 -5.11 14.52
C LYS A 85 -7.89 -5.24 13.30
N LEU A 86 -7.79 -4.27 12.41
CA LEU A 86 -8.35 -4.31 11.07
C LEU A 86 -7.21 -4.38 10.07
N ILE A 87 -7.29 -5.29 9.11
CA ILE A 87 -6.36 -5.35 7.98
C ILE A 87 -7.13 -5.04 6.70
N ILE A 88 -6.59 -4.16 5.89
CA ILE A 88 -7.02 -3.92 4.51
C ILE A 88 -5.90 -4.40 3.60
N GLY A 89 -6.20 -5.38 2.77
CA GLY A 89 -5.26 -5.97 1.84
C GLY A 89 -5.67 -5.75 0.39
N PHE A 90 -4.69 -5.78 -0.49
CA PHE A 90 -4.86 -5.77 -1.93
C PHE A 90 -4.04 -6.88 -2.56
N ARG A 91 -4.56 -7.47 -3.60
CA ARG A 91 -3.83 -8.38 -4.46
C ARG A 91 -4.12 -8.11 -5.93
N PRO A 92 -3.13 -8.31 -6.81
CA PRO A 92 -3.37 -8.24 -8.25
C PRO A 92 -4.38 -9.32 -8.67
N SER A 93 -5.03 -9.08 -9.78
CA SER A 93 -5.82 -10.07 -10.51
C SER A 93 -4.97 -10.65 -11.63
N ASP A 94 -5.44 -11.75 -12.22
CA ASP A 94 -4.87 -12.31 -13.46
C ASP A 94 -5.16 -11.42 -14.68
N ASN A 95 -6.05 -10.44 -14.51
CA ASN A 95 -6.42 -9.45 -15.50
C ASN A 95 -5.99 -8.05 -15.04
N ASP A 96 -5.23 -7.33 -15.84
CA ASP A 96 -4.71 -6.00 -15.54
C ASP A 96 -5.80 -4.96 -15.23
N SER A 97 -7.00 -5.13 -15.78
CA SER A 97 -8.14 -4.22 -15.56
C SER A 97 -8.89 -4.44 -14.25
N THR A 98 -8.41 -5.33 -13.38
CA THR A 98 -9.06 -5.62 -12.10
C THR A 98 -8.03 -5.79 -10.98
N ALA A 99 -8.48 -5.51 -9.74
CA ALA A 99 -7.74 -5.82 -8.53
C ALA A 99 -8.70 -6.41 -7.50
N TYR A 100 -8.18 -7.07 -6.48
CA TYR A 100 -8.97 -7.56 -5.36
C TYR A 100 -8.58 -6.82 -4.09
N TYR A 101 -9.58 -6.50 -3.27
CA TYR A 101 -9.38 -6.01 -1.92
C TYR A 101 -9.94 -6.99 -0.89
N LEU A 102 -9.45 -6.89 0.32
CA LEU A 102 -9.85 -7.68 1.48
C LEU A 102 -9.95 -6.77 2.71
N PHE A 103 -11.06 -6.86 3.44
CA PHE A 103 -11.16 -6.43 4.83
C PHE A 103 -11.09 -7.66 5.73
N HIS A 104 -10.13 -7.69 6.66
CA HIS A 104 -10.00 -8.74 7.66
C HIS A 104 -10.07 -8.10 9.05
N PHE A 105 -11.12 -8.40 9.78
CA PHE A 105 -11.49 -7.67 11.01
C PHE A 105 -11.56 -8.54 12.27
N SER A 106 -11.36 -9.86 12.14
CA SER A 106 -11.16 -10.78 13.28
C SER A 106 -10.39 -12.01 12.81
N GLU A 107 -9.93 -12.86 13.73
CA GLU A 107 -9.09 -14.03 13.43
C GLU A 107 -9.59 -14.92 12.29
N ASN A 108 -10.92 -15.05 12.14
CA ASN A 108 -11.54 -15.91 11.14
C ASN A 108 -12.60 -15.21 10.29
N ARG A 109 -12.67 -13.87 10.33
CA ARG A 109 -13.68 -13.10 9.61
C ARG A 109 -13.07 -12.02 8.75
N GLY A 110 -13.41 -12.06 7.51
CA GLY A 110 -13.07 -11.08 6.51
C GLY A 110 -13.99 -11.22 5.31
N PHE A 111 -14.00 -10.22 4.49
CA PHE A 111 -14.62 -10.29 3.17
C PHE A 111 -13.77 -9.48 2.20
N GLY A 112 -13.92 -9.78 0.93
CA GLY A 112 -13.27 -9.06 -0.14
C GLY A 112 -14.07 -9.16 -1.41
N SER A 113 -13.76 -8.30 -2.34
CA SER A 113 -14.37 -8.30 -3.67
C SER A 113 -13.39 -7.76 -4.69
N ARG A 114 -13.87 -7.68 -5.92
CA ARG A 114 -13.12 -7.17 -7.06
C ARG A 114 -13.37 -5.66 -7.22
N LEU A 115 -12.33 -4.95 -7.63
CA LEU A 115 -12.39 -3.58 -8.12
C LEU A 115 -12.17 -3.61 -9.64
N ASP A 116 -13.03 -2.92 -10.37
CA ASP A 116 -12.87 -2.73 -11.81
C ASP A 116 -12.07 -1.44 -12.04
N LEU A 117 -10.90 -1.57 -12.64
CA LEU A 117 -9.93 -0.47 -12.81
C LEU A 117 -10.22 0.27 -14.12
N LYS A 118 -9.92 1.57 -14.12
CA LYS A 118 -9.97 2.40 -15.33
C LYS A 118 -8.58 2.51 -15.95
N PRO A 119 -8.46 2.45 -17.27
CA PRO A 119 -7.17 2.58 -17.92
C PRO A 119 -6.68 4.03 -17.92
N ILE A 120 -5.36 4.17 -17.93
CA ILE A 120 -4.65 5.43 -18.18
C ILE A 120 -4.24 5.41 -19.64
N PHE A 121 -4.31 6.56 -20.31
CA PHE A 121 -3.94 6.71 -21.71
C PHE A 121 -2.88 7.81 -21.85
N ALA A 122 -1.96 7.62 -22.79
CA ALA A 122 -1.23 8.73 -23.36
C ALA A 122 -2.13 9.45 -24.37
N PRO A 123 -2.28 10.78 -24.30
CA PRO A 123 -3.11 11.52 -25.24
C PRO A 123 -2.70 11.34 -26.70
N GLU A 124 -1.41 11.17 -26.96
CA GLU A 124 -0.81 10.95 -28.27
C GLU A 124 -0.98 9.51 -28.79
N ASN A 125 -1.30 8.56 -27.91
CA ASN A 125 -1.50 7.17 -28.27
C ASN A 125 -2.59 6.52 -27.41
N PRO A 126 -3.87 6.79 -27.67
CA PRO A 126 -4.99 6.29 -26.87
C PRO A 126 -5.20 4.76 -26.95
N GLU A 127 -4.52 4.08 -27.88
CA GLU A 127 -4.55 2.61 -27.97
C GLU A 127 -3.70 1.96 -26.86
N ASN A 128 -2.68 2.65 -26.38
CA ASN A 128 -1.87 2.19 -25.27
C ASN A 128 -2.60 2.43 -23.95
N LYS A 129 -3.04 1.35 -23.33
CA LYS A 129 -3.79 1.33 -22.07
C LYS A 129 -2.92 0.77 -20.96
N TRP A 130 -2.82 1.51 -19.85
CA TRP A 130 -2.14 1.04 -18.66
C TRP A 130 -3.11 0.99 -17.49
N TYR A 131 -3.02 -0.06 -16.67
CA TYR A 131 -3.77 -0.23 -15.44
C TYR A 131 -2.78 -0.26 -14.27
N ILE A 132 -2.17 0.89 -13.99
CA ILE A 132 -1.16 1.03 -12.94
C ILE A 132 -1.81 1.76 -11.77
N TYR A 133 -1.87 1.08 -10.63
CA TYR A 133 -2.48 1.58 -9.41
C TYR A 133 -1.53 1.40 -8.24
N GLU A 134 -1.64 2.29 -7.28
CA GLU A 134 -0.88 2.25 -6.04
C GLU A 134 -1.73 2.67 -4.86
N THR A 135 -1.28 2.32 -3.66
CA THR A 135 -1.98 2.64 -2.43
C THR A 135 -1.28 3.77 -1.68
N ARG A 136 -2.09 4.57 -0.95
CA ARG A 136 -1.61 5.50 0.09
C ARG A 136 -2.50 5.36 1.32
N PRO A 137 -1.94 5.36 2.53
CA PRO A 137 -2.72 5.47 3.75
C PRO A 137 -3.29 6.88 3.88
N PHE A 138 -4.37 7.01 4.65
CA PHE A 138 -4.87 8.31 5.09
C PHE A 138 -4.24 8.73 6.41
N GLU A 139 -4.10 10.03 6.63
CA GLU A 139 -3.78 10.61 7.94
C GLU A 139 -4.90 10.29 8.92
N LEU A 140 -4.57 9.66 10.06
CA LEU A 140 -5.54 9.21 11.06
C LEU A 140 -5.51 10.10 12.31
N THR A 141 -5.49 11.41 12.14
CA THR A 141 -5.38 12.39 13.22
C THR A 141 -6.71 12.91 13.72
N ALA A 142 -7.78 12.77 12.93
CA ALA A 142 -9.10 13.26 13.28
C ALA A 142 -9.81 12.33 14.29
N PRO A 143 -10.63 12.91 15.22
CA PRO A 143 -11.49 12.11 16.08
C PRO A 143 -12.48 11.28 15.25
N VAL A 144 -12.76 10.07 15.75
CA VAL A 144 -13.78 9.20 15.15
C VAL A 144 -15.15 9.77 15.45
N GLU A 145 -15.92 10.10 14.41
CA GLU A 145 -17.28 10.62 14.54
C GLU A 145 -18.30 9.58 14.04
N LYS A 146 -19.35 9.37 14.85
CA LYS A 146 -20.46 8.48 14.49
C LYS A 146 -21.17 8.98 13.22
N GLY A 147 -21.46 8.06 12.32
CA GLY A 147 -22.14 8.35 11.05
C GLY A 147 -21.23 8.89 9.93
N LYS A 148 -19.99 9.26 10.24
CA LYS A 148 -19.01 9.69 9.23
C LYS A 148 -18.15 8.54 8.74
N ILE A 149 -17.70 8.64 7.50
CA ILE A 149 -16.74 7.72 6.91
C ILE A 149 -15.35 8.10 7.44
N ILE A 150 -14.63 7.10 7.94
CA ILE A 150 -13.22 7.18 8.30
C ILE A 150 -12.44 6.54 7.14
N PRO A 151 -11.84 7.34 6.26
CA PRO A 151 -11.01 6.81 5.17
C PRO A 151 -9.73 6.24 5.75
N LEU A 152 -9.31 5.06 5.27
CA LEU A 152 -8.15 4.34 5.78
C LEU A 152 -7.07 4.16 4.71
N VAL A 153 -7.47 3.76 3.50
CA VAL A 153 -6.54 3.52 2.39
C VAL A 153 -7.15 4.05 1.10
N LEU A 154 -6.35 4.79 0.36
CA LEU A 154 -6.61 5.15 -1.03
C LEU A 154 -5.95 4.09 -1.91
N TYR A 155 -6.65 3.63 -2.96
CA TYR A 155 -6.11 2.83 -4.05
C TYR A 155 -6.36 3.59 -5.36
N GLY A 156 -5.34 4.27 -5.87
CA GLY A 156 -5.45 5.24 -6.95
C GLY A 156 -4.66 4.88 -8.20
N SER A 157 -5.20 5.24 -9.35
CA SER A 157 -4.50 5.11 -10.62
C SER A 157 -3.34 6.11 -10.70
N TYR A 158 -2.31 5.73 -11.42
CA TYR A 158 -1.33 6.70 -11.91
C TYR A 158 -2.02 7.71 -12.84
N TRP A 159 -1.33 8.80 -13.17
CA TRP A 159 -1.72 9.71 -14.24
C TRP A 159 -0.60 9.81 -15.27
N TYR A 160 -0.97 10.11 -16.50
CA TYR A 160 0.01 10.38 -17.53
C TYR A 160 0.55 11.79 -17.41
N GLU A 161 1.87 11.94 -17.41
CA GLU A 161 2.57 13.22 -17.33
C GLU A 161 3.30 13.47 -18.67
N PRO A 162 2.74 14.34 -19.55
CA PRO A 162 3.30 14.55 -20.88
C PRO A 162 4.75 15.05 -20.87
N GLN A 163 5.11 15.90 -19.92
CA GLN A 163 6.48 16.44 -19.81
C GLN A 163 7.51 15.37 -19.46
N ALA A 164 7.09 14.34 -18.76
CA ALA A 164 7.93 13.20 -18.39
C ALA A 164 7.83 12.05 -19.41
N GLY A 165 6.89 12.11 -20.35
CA GLY A 165 6.63 11.05 -21.30
C GLY A 165 6.22 9.72 -20.67
N GLY A 166 5.53 9.75 -19.52
CA GLY A 166 5.18 8.53 -18.80
C GLY A 166 4.18 8.71 -17.66
N CYS A 167 3.81 7.59 -17.03
CA CYS A 167 2.90 7.58 -15.91
C CYS A 167 3.62 7.89 -14.60
N ARG A 168 2.94 8.65 -13.72
CA ARG A 168 3.43 9.02 -12.39
C ARG A 168 2.41 8.72 -11.31
N PHE A 169 2.92 8.50 -10.09
CA PHE A 169 2.19 8.48 -8.83
C PHE A 169 3.11 9.05 -7.75
N CYS A 170 3.30 10.37 -7.73
CA CYS A 170 4.20 11.04 -6.82
C CYS A 170 3.47 12.15 -6.06
N GLY A 171 3.95 12.50 -4.87
CA GLY A 171 3.34 13.49 -3.99
C GLY A 171 3.28 12.99 -2.56
N ASP A 172 2.19 13.34 -1.87
CA ASP A 172 2.00 13.04 -0.45
C ASP A 172 2.08 11.53 -0.16
N ASN A 173 2.82 11.15 0.88
CA ASN A 173 2.91 9.75 1.33
C ASN A 173 1.65 9.32 2.11
N GLU A 174 0.96 10.27 2.73
CA GLU A 174 -0.31 10.10 3.41
C GLU A 174 -1.32 11.09 2.85
N ILE A 175 -2.58 10.67 2.71
CA ILE A 175 -3.65 11.48 2.15
C ILE A 175 -4.46 12.12 3.27
N LYS A 176 -4.78 13.41 3.13
CA LYS A 176 -5.67 14.09 4.07
C LYS A 176 -7.08 13.51 3.99
N PRO A 177 -7.76 13.28 5.14
CA PRO A 177 -9.08 12.64 5.17
C PRO A 177 -10.17 13.35 4.36
N ASP A 178 -10.01 14.65 4.15
CA ASP A 178 -10.93 15.49 3.36
C ASP A 178 -10.61 15.50 1.85
N LEU A 179 -9.63 14.68 1.42
CA LEU A 179 -9.13 14.60 0.04
C LEU A 179 -8.49 15.89 -0.49
N SER A 180 -8.08 16.80 0.40
CA SER A 180 -7.45 18.08 0.02
C SER A 180 -5.96 17.99 -0.30
N SER A 181 -5.36 16.82 -0.25
CA SER A 181 -3.97 16.57 -0.64
C SER A 181 -3.74 16.91 -2.11
N ASP A 182 -2.58 17.51 -2.43
CA ASP A 182 -2.30 18.02 -3.78
C ASP A 182 -2.31 16.91 -4.85
N ILE A 183 -1.89 15.70 -4.51
CA ILE A 183 -1.90 14.55 -5.41
C ILE A 183 -3.31 14.24 -5.95
N MET A 184 -4.37 14.52 -5.16
CA MET A 184 -5.76 14.23 -5.55
C MET A 184 -6.22 15.00 -6.80
N LYS A 185 -5.57 16.12 -7.13
CA LYS A 185 -5.85 16.92 -8.34
C LYS A 185 -5.48 16.17 -9.63
N TYR A 186 -4.55 15.23 -9.55
CA TYR A 186 -3.97 14.55 -10.68
C TYR A 186 -4.53 13.15 -10.90
N ILE A 187 -4.91 12.43 -9.83
CA ILE A 187 -5.40 11.06 -9.91
C ILE A 187 -6.77 11.03 -10.63
N PRO A 188 -6.86 10.39 -11.82
CA PRO A 188 -8.11 10.40 -12.59
C PRO A 188 -9.16 9.40 -12.07
N HIS A 189 -8.73 8.33 -11.39
CA HIS A 189 -9.60 7.30 -10.83
C HIS A 189 -9.01 6.70 -9.57
N TYR A 190 -9.81 6.61 -8.51
CA TYR A 190 -9.36 6.02 -7.25
C TYR A 190 -10.51 5.45 -6.43
N PHE A 191 -10.15 4.56 -5.53
CA PHE A 191 -11.03 4.02 -4.51
C PHE A 191 -10.57 4.48 -3.13
N VAL A 192 -11.52 4.80 -2.27
CA VAL A 192 -11.30 5.06 -0.85
C VAL A 192 -11.89 3.90 -0.07
N LEU A 193 -11.04 3.14 0.60
CA LEU A 193 -11.44 2.07 1.50
C LEU A 193 -11.41 2.59 2.94
N GLY A 194 -12.49 2.39 3.66
CA GLY A 194 -12.64 2.87 5.03
C GLY A 194 -13.74 2.16 5.79
N ILE A 195 -14.10 2.73 6.91
CA ILE A 195 -15.19 2.26 7.78
C ILE A 195 -16.12 3.41 8.13
N LYS A 196 -17.37 3.10 8.46
CA LYS A 196 -18.34 4.04 8.99
C LYS A 196 -18.86 3.50 10.30
N ILE A 197 -18.69 4.26 11.38
CA ILE A 197 -19.21 3.91 12.71
C ILE A 197 -20.71 4.17 12.75
N LYS A 198 -21.49 3.20 13.27
CA LYS A 198 -22.94 3.28 13.45
C LYS A 198 -23.38 3.96 14.73
#